data_9df67eec54a7e2cfa68e98f8d31c6452
#
_entry.id   9df67eec54a7e2cfa68e98f8d31c6452
#
_cell.length_a   1.000
_cell.length_b   1.000
_cell.length_c   1.000
_cell.angle_alpha   90.00
_cell.angle_beta   90.00
_cell.angle_gamma   90.00
#
_symmetry.space_group_name_H-M   'P 1'
#
loop_
_entity.id
_entity.type
_entity.pdbx_description
1 polymer ?
#
loop_
_entity_poly.entity_id
_entity_poly.type
_entity_poly.pdbx_seq_one_letter_code
_entity_poly.pdbx_strand_id
1 'polypeptide(L)'
;MKKSAWLPAVIAPVVVAGAVAAPMIANAANDPIAGKNPSAAAVIASIAESSDAQYSGKLEQTSDLGLPELPTGSGGSSLEGDASDVLSLLTASHTARVYVDGPSKQRVQLTQQLAEQDLIRNGSDVWTWDSKERTATHVTLPKEAATPQDGATTPADIAKQAVDAITPSTTVSKPTEVRVAGHDAWQITLTPKASGTLVGTVRLAIDQQTGLPLRATVDAKGQDDPAVQVGFTSLSYGAPAARLFDFTPPTGAKVETKDLSDAGSHAKGDADHHRTDGSRAAGAEPTFTGKGWSTIAELPAGTVDQSSLGDEASGLLGQLTKSVDGGRAVQTSLVSVYLTDDGRVLAGAVPVSALVAAAK
;
A
#
# COMPACT_ATOMS: atom_id res chain seq x y z
N MET A 1 9.90 16.17 20.37
CA MET A 1 10.15 14.73 20.15
C MET A 1 8.83 14.08 19.80
N LYS A 2 8.45 14.04 18.53
CA LYS A 2 7.19 13.46 18.04
C LYS A 2 7.53 12.31 17.10
N LYS A 3 7.65 11.11 17.68
CA LYS A 3 7.85 9.85 16.94
C LYS A 3 6.49 9.19 16.74
N SER A 4 5.82 9.44 15.66
CA SER A 4 4.48 8.85 15.40
C SER A 4 4.10 8.75 13.92
N ALA A 5 5.04 8.51 13.01
CA ALA A 5 4.71 8.44 11.58
C ALA A 5 4.86 7.04 10.96
N TRP A 6 5.06 6.00 11.77
CA TRP A 6 5.49 4.67 11.26
C TRP A 6 4.36 3.72 10.81
N LEU A 7 3.12 3.97 11.21
CA LEU A 7 2.03 3.08 10.82
C LEU A 7 1.68 3.03 9.32
N PRO A 8 1.90 4.06 8.49
CA PRO A 8 1.58 3.97 7.06
C PRO A 8 2.59 3.21 6.21
N ALA A 9 3.85 3.12 6.64
CA ALA A 9 4.93 2.62 5.78
C ALA A 9 4.99 1.09 5.64
N VAL A 10 4.51 0.35 6.64
CA VAL A 10 4.46 -1.13 6.59
C VAL A 10 3.26 -1.62 5.77
N ILE A 11 2.27 -0.76 5.54
CA ILE A 11 1.04 -1.08 4.79
C ILE A 11 1.22 -0.81 3.28
N ALA A 12 2.23 -0.04 2.87
CA ALA A 12 2.39 0.39 1.49
C ALA A 12 2.51 -0.74 0.44
N PRO A 13 3.22 -1.86 0.68
CA PRO A 13 3.24 -2.96 -0.30
C PRO A 13 1.91 -3.72 -0.37
N VAL A 14 1.14 -3.74 0.72
CA VAL A 14 -0.18 -4.37 0.78
C VAL A 14 -1.25 -3.48 0.14
N VAL A 15 -1.04 -2.16 0.14
CA VAL A 15 -1.97 -1.17 -0.42
C VAL A 15 -1.93 -1.12 -1.95
N VAL A 16 -0.84 -1.49 -2.62
CA VAL A 16 -0.87 -1.64 -4.10
C VAL A 16 -1.76 -2.82 -4.52
N ALA A 17 -1.84 -3.87 -3.71
CA ALA A 17 -2.86 -4.92 -3.87
C ALA A 17 -4.21 -4.50 -3.24
N GLY A 18 -4.22 -3.58 -2.29
CA GLY A 18 -5.39 -3.13 -1.54
C GLY A 18 -6.05 -1.83 -2.03
N ALA A 19 -5.46 -1.08 -2.96
CA ALA A 19 -6.09 0.10 -3.56
C ALA A 19 -7.30 -0.23 -4.45
N VAL A 20 -7.61 -1.52 -4.63
CA VAL A 20 -8.88 -2.02 -5.19
C VAL A 20 -9.82 -2.56 -4.10
N ALA A 21 -9.39 -2.57 -2.84
CA ALA A 21 -10.19 -3.06 -1.73
C ALA A 21 -11.08 -1.94 -1.16
N ALA A 22 -12.29 -1.85 -1.68
CA ALA A 22 -13.43 -1.27 -0.98
C ALA A 22 -13.82 -2.14 0.24
N PRO A 23 -14.61 -1.63 1.20
CA PRO A 23 -14.80 -2.19 2.52
C PRO A 23 -15.34 -3.63 2.50
N MET A 24 -14.79 -4.45 3.40
CA MET A 24 -15.14 -5.84 3.62
C MET A 24 -16.62 -6.04 3.93
N ILE A 25 -17.25 -6.98 3.23
CA ILE A 25 -18.54 -7.53 3.62
C ILE A 25 -18.38 -9.06 3.68
N ALA A 26 -18.66 -9.62 4.83
CA ALA A 26 -18.63 -11.05 5.08
C ALA A 26 -19.86 -11.76 4.46
N ASN A 27 -19.64 -13.01 4.07
CA ASN A 27 -20.58 -14.06 3.71
C ASN A 27 -21.24 -14.00 2.32
N ALA A 28 -20.66 -14.76 1.41
CA ALA A 28 -21.42 -15.44 0.38
C ALA A 28 -20.73 -16.76 0.00
N ALA A 29 -21.55 -17.78 -0.21
CA ALA A 29 -21.21 -19.17 -0.35
C ALA A 29 -20.17 -19.49 -1.44
N ASN A 30 -19.37 -20.51 -1.12
CA ASN A 30 -18.38 -21.16 -1.96
C ASN A 30 -18.98 -21.75 -3.26
N ASP A 31 -19.05 -20.93 -4.32
CA ASP A 31 -19.00 -21.47 -5.65
C ASP A 31 -17.61 -21.20 -6.24
N PRO A 32 -16.81 -22.23 -6.56
CA PRO A 32 -15.55 -22.03 -7.25
C PRO A 32 -15.81 -21.27 -8.54
N ILE A 33 -14.84 -20.49 -9.01
CA ILE A 33 -14.92 -19.77 -10.30
C ILE A 33 -15.12 -20.85 -11.39
N ALA A 34 -16.33 -21.37 -11.46
CA ALA A 34 -16.70 -22.50 -12.28
C ALA A 34 -16.88 -22.01 -13.72
N GLY A 35 -15.86 -22.19 -14.53
CA GLY A 35 -15.95 -22.00 -15.98
C GLY A 35 -14.59 -21.84 -16.63
N LYS A 36 -14.41 -22.46 -17.77
CA LYS A 36 -13.18 -22.36 -18.57
C LYS A 36 -12.86 -20.93 -19.06
N ASN A 37 -13.77 -19.97 -18.89
CA ASN A 37 -13.60 -18.58 -19.32
C ASN A 37 -14.39 -17.61 -18.42
N PRO A 38 -13.93 -17.30 -17.21
CA PRO A 38 -14.59 -16.33 -16.34
C PRO A 38 -14.52 -14.93 -16.93
N SER A 39 -15.45 -14.04 -16.53
CA SER A 39 -15.32 -12.64 -16.83
C SER A 39 -14.29 -11.97 -15.90
N ALA A 40 -13.69 -10.85 -16.30
CA ALA A 40 -12.81 -10.09 -15.42
C ALA A 40 -13.51 -9.66 -14.11
N ALA A 41 -14.78 -9.32 -14.17
CA ALA A 41 -15.58 -9.00 -12.98
C ALA A 41 -15.74 -10.20 -12.04
N ALA A 42 -15.95 -11.42 -12.56
CA ALA A 42 -16.02 -12.62 -11.74
C ALA A 42 -14.67 -12.92 -11.05
N VAL A 43 -13.56 -12.76 -11.77
CA VAL A 43 -12.21 -12.93 -11.20
C VAL A 43 -11.93 -11.88 -10.11
N ILE A 44 -12.36 -10.63 -10.29
CA ILE A 44 -12.19 -9.59 -9.25
C ILE A 44 -13.11 -9.88 -8.06
N ALA A 45 -14.33 -10.36 -8.29
CA ALA A 45 -15.26 -10.71 -7.22
C ALA A 45 -14.69 -11.79 -6.30
N SER A 46 -13.99 -12.79 -6.84
CA SER A 46 -13.40 -13.86 -6.05
C SER A 46 -12.35 -13.39 -5.04
N ILE A 47 -11.75 -12.22 -5.25
CA ILE A 47 -10.82 -11.63 -4.26
C ILE A 47 -11.55 -11.36 -2.94
N ALA A 48 -12.78 -10.87 -2.99
CA ALA A 48 -13.56 -10.63 -1.78
C ALA A 48 -13.94 -11.92 -1.03
N GLU A 49 -14.05 -13.03 -1.76
CA GLU A 49 -14.37 -14.36 -1.20
C GLU A 49 -13.14 -14.99 -0.49
N SER A 50 -11.93 -14.52 -0.78
CA SER A 50 -10.70 -15.01 -0.16
C SER A 50 -10.42 -14.47 1.24
N SER A 51 -11.32 -13.64 1.81
CA SER A 51 -11.12 -12.99 3.12
C SER A 51 -10.92 -13.96 4.29
N ASP A 52 -11.54 -15.14 4.22
CA ASP A 52 -11.44 -16.18 5.25
C ASP A 52 -10.35 -17.22 4.95
N ALA A 53 -9.53 -16.97 3.94
CA ALA A 53 -8.50 -17.91 3.52
C ALA A 53 -7.47 -18.16 4.64
N GLN A 54 -7.04 -19.42 4.73
CA GLN A 54 -6.03 -19.89 5.65
C GLN A 54 -4.82 -20.34 4.83
N TYR A 55 -3.67 -19.71 5.05
CA TYR A 55 -2.47 -20.03 4.28
C TYR A 55 -1.18 -19.57 4.95
N SER A 56 -0.07 -20.12 4.48
CA SER A 56 1.28 -19.62 4.75
C SER A 56 2.08 -19.56 3.46
N GLY A 57 2.95 -18.55 3.33
CA GLY A 57 3.72 -18.40 2.12
C GLY A 57 4.93 -17.48 2.28
N LYS A 58 5.72 -17.45 1.22
CA LYS A 58 6.82 -16.51 1.05
C LYS A 58 6.46 -15.56 -0.07
N LEU A 59 6.46 -14.26 0.23
CA LEU A 59 6.30 -13.17 -0.72
C LEU A 59 7.67 -12.62 -1.10
N GLU A 60 7.80 -12.20 -2.32
CA GLU A 60 8.92 -11.42 -2.81
C GLU A 60 8.40 -10.15 -3.48
N GLN A 61 9.01 -9.02 -3.12
CA GLN A 61 8.84 -7.75 -3.78
C GLN A 61 10.11 -7.43 -4.55
N THR A 62 9.97 -7.04 -5.81
CA THR A 62 11.03 -6.44 -6.62
C THR A 62 10.57 -5.07 -7.09
N SER A 63 11.49 -4.11 -7.10
CA SER A 63 11.23 -2.74 -7.57
C SER A 63 12.36 -2.25 -8.46
N ASP A 64 12.00 -1.72 -9.62
CA ASP A 64 12.88 -0.97 -10.51
C ASP A 64 12.19 0.35 -10.87
N LEU A 65 12.38 1.34 -10.01
CA LEU A 65 11.73 2.65 -10.16
C LEU A 65 12.59 3.65 -10.96
N GLY A 66 13.71 3.20 -11.57
CA GLY A 66 14.59 4.07 -12.32
C GLY A 66 15.25 5.17 -11.49
N LEU A 67 15.30 4.99 -10.16
CA LEU A 67 16.06 5.87 -9.29
C LEU A 67 17.55 5.52 -9.40
N PRO A 68 18.45 6.52 -9.39
CA PRO A 68 19.87 6.25 -9.32
C PRO A 68 20.18 5.45 -8.05
N GLU A 69 21.10 4.48 -8.15
CA GLU A 69 21.61 3.82 -6.96
C GLU A 69 22.17 4.89 -6.01
N LEU A 70 21.51 5.01 -4.86
CA LEU A 70 22.03 5.88 -3.81
C LEU A 70 23.34 5.26 -3.33
N PRO A 71 24.43 6.02 -3.23
CA PRO A 71 25.68 5.47 -2.73
C PRO A 71 25.42 4.96 -1.30
N THR A 72 25.30 3.66 -1.16
CA THR A 72 25.39 2.96 0.12
C THR A 72 26.85 3.06 0.54
N GLY A 73 27.24 4.24 1.01
CA GLY A 73 28.61 4.54 1.37
C GLY A 73 29.05 3.62 2.49
N SER A 74 30.10 2.83 2.22
CA SER A 74 30.93 2.15 3.20
C SER A 74 31.74 3.16 4.06
N GLY A 75 31.17 4.28 4.39
CA GLY A 75 31.77 5.36 5.17
C GLY A 75 30.68 6.23 5.78
N GLY A 76 30.13 5.77 6.92
CA GLY A 76 29.73 6.63 8.03
C GLY A 76 28.75 7.77 7.80
N SER A 77 27.90 7.78 6.79
CA SER A 77 26.72 8.62 6.75
C SER A 77 25.49 7.72 6.80
N SER A 78 25.14 7.37 8.00
CA SER A 78 23.88 6.75 8.36
C SER A 78 22.78 7.74 8.04
N LEU A 79 22.02 7.48 6.96
CA LEU A 79 20.67 7.97 6.89
C LEU A 79 19.91 7.26 8.02
N GLU A 80 20.13 7.72 9.25
CA GLU A 80 19.39 7.25 10.41
C GLU A 80 18.06 8.01 10.45
N GLY A 81 16.98 7.37 9.95
CA GLY A 81 15.66 7.95 10.06
C GLY A 81 14.63 7.31 9.17
N ASP A 82 13.38 7.51 9.53
CA ASP A 82 12.17 6.95 8.90
C ASP A 82 12.11 7.11 7.37
N ALA A 83 12.72 8.16 6.81
CA ALA A 83 12.70 8.45 5.37
C ALA A 83 13.60 7.49 4.56
N SER A 84 14.74 7.07 5.09
CA SER A 84 15.64 6.12 4.42
C SER A 84 15.06 4.72 4.39
N ASP A 85 14.39 4.33 5.47
CA ASP A 85 13.75 3.02 5.57
C ASP A 85 12.57 2.92 4.60
N VAL A 86 11.77 4.00 4.47
CA VAL A 86 10.69 4.07 3.47
C VAL A 86 11.24 4.02 2.05
N LEU A 87 12.31 4.75 1.76
CA LEU A 87 12.92 4.74 0.43
C LEU A 87 13.50 3.36 0.11
N SER A 88 14.17 2.72 1.07
CA SER A 88 14.71 1.37 0.89
C SER A 88 13.60 0.33 0.66
N LEU A 89 12.46 0.44 1.37
CA LEU A 89 11.29 -0.41 1.16
C LEU A 89 10.69 -0.25 -0.25
N LEU A 90 10.78 0.94 -0.81
CA LEU A 90 10.26 1.22 -2.15
C LEU A 90 11.22 0.81 -3.28
N THR A 91 12.52 0.85 -3.04
CA THR A 91 13.54 0.68 -4.09
C THR A 91 14.27 -0.66 -4.04
N ALA A 92 14.35 -1.30 -2.88
CA ALA A 92 15.04 -2.58 -2.72
C ALA A 92 14.09 -3.77 -2.89
N SER A 93 14.68 -4.92 -3.19
CA SER A 93 13.96 -6.20 -3.19
C SER A 93 13.81 -6.71 -1.77
N HIS A 94 12.60 -7.08 -1.39
CA HIS A 94 12.28 -7.58 -0.07
C HIS A 94 11.63 -8.96 -0.13
N THR A 95 11.92 -9.75 0.90
CA THR A 95 11.26 -11.03 1.11
C THR A 95 10.51 -11.01 2.43
N ALA A 96 9.26 -11.45 2.41
CA ALA A 96 8.44 -11.60 3.59
C ALA A 96 7.88 -13.02 3.71
N ARG A 97 7.74 -13.50 4.94
CA ARG A 97 6.90 -14.67 5.25
C ARG A 97 5.55 -14.20 5.75
N VAL A 98 4.50 -14.83 5.24
CA VAL A 98 3.13 -14.47 5.59
C VAL A 98 2.41 -15.68 6.13
N TYR A 99 1.69 -15.50 7.23
CA TYR A 99 0.82 -16.48 7.86
C TYR A 99 -0.54 -15.83 8.07
N VAL A 100 -1.60 -16.48 7.58
CA VAL A 100 -2.96 -15.95 7.67
C VAL A 100 -3.90 -17.07 8.11
N ASP A 101 -4.71 -16.79 9.15
CA ASP A 101 -5.78 -17.64 9.65
C ASP A 101 -7.06 -16.81 9.72
N GLY A 102 -7.62 -16.53 8.53
CA GLY A 102 -8.76 -15.66 8.36
C GLY A 102 -8.44 -14.16 8.60
N PRO A 103 -9.48 -13.32 8.70
CA PRO A 103 -9.33 -11.86 8.71
C PRO A 103 -8.75 -11.29 10.01
N SER A 104 -8.80 -12.07 11.10
CA SER A 104 -8.42 -11.60 12.42
C SER A 104 -7.07 -12.07 12.93
N LYS A 105 -6.42 -13.03 12.23
CA LYS A 105 -5.12 -13.56 12.63
C LYS A 105 -4.17 -13.53 11.46
N GLN A 106 -3.17 -12.67 11.54
CA GLN A 106 -2.21 -12.44 10.47
C GLN A 106 -0.83 -12.21 11.07
N ARG A 107 0.20 -12.73 10.41
CA ARG A 107 1.58 -12.39 10.70
C ARG A 107 2.34 -12.17 9.41
N VAL A 108 3.03 -11.05 9.32
CA VAL A 108 3.98 -10.72 8.25
C VAL A 108 5.35 -10.53 8.87
N GLN A 109 6.30 -11.34 8.45
CA GLN A 109 7.70 -11.28 8.88
C GLN A 109 8.54 -10.78 7.71
N LEU A 110 9.06 -9.57 7.80
CA LEU A 110 10.01 -9.01 6.85
C LEU A 110 11.42 -9.28 7.36
N THR A 111 12.19 -10.04 6.59
CA THR A 111 13.59 -10.36 6.94
C THR A 111 14.50 -9.45 6.10
N GLN A 112 15.29 -8.64 6.77
CA GLN A 112 16.37 -7.83 6.20
C GLN A 112 17.72 -8.44 6.57
N GLN A 113 18.83 -7.95 6.01
CA GLN A 113 20.16 -8.57 6.16
C GLN A 113 20.59 -8.84 7.61
N LEU A 114 20.20 -8.01 8.58
CA LEU A 114 20.56 -8.13 10.00
C LEU A 114 19.41 -7.76 10.93
N ALA A 115 18.19 -7.67 10.41
CA ALA A 115 17.03 -7.23 11.17
C ALA A 115 15.77 -8.00 10.74
N GLU A 116 14.84 -8.13 11.66
CA GLU A 116 13.52 -8.69 11.44
C GLU A 116 12.49 -7.65 11.86
N GLN A 117 11.50 -7.44 11.00
CA GLN A 117 10.34 -6.63 11.32
C GLN A 117 9.09 -7.50 11.21
N ASP A 118 8.33 -7.55 12.29
CA ASP A 118 7.09 -8.32 12.36
C ASP A 118 5.89 -7.41 12.50
N LEU A 119 4.83 -7.75 11.79
CA LEU A 119 3.48 -7.29 12.05
C LEU A 119 2.63 -8.50 12.42
N ILE A 120 2.08 -8.52 13.63
CA ILE A 120 1.27 -9.62 14.14
C ILE A 120 -0.09 -9.07 14.55
N ARG A 121 -1.17 -9.65 14.02
CA ARG A 121 -2.55 -9.40 14.45
C ARG A 121 -3.13 -10.68 15.04
N ASN A 122 -3.75 -10.56 16.22
CA ASN A 122 -4.53 -11.60 16.85
C ASN A 122 -5.81 -10.99 17.43
N GLY A 123 -6.89 -11.07 16.69
CA GLY A 123 -8.15 -10.39 17.03
C GLY A 123 -8.02 -8.87 16.97
N SER A 124 -8.27 -8.20 18.10
CA SER A 124 -8.11 -6.76 18.26
C SER A 124 -6.68 -6.32 18.54
N ASP A 125 -5.82 -7.25 18.93
CA ASP A 125 -4.44 -6.94 19.29
C ASP A 125 -3.55 -6.94 18.06
N VAL A 126 -2.83 -5.85 17.84
CA VAL A 126 -1.85 -5.69 16.78
C VAL A 126 -0.50 -5.34 17.39
N TRP A 127 0.50 -6.13 17.07
CA TRP A 127 1.87 -5.88 17.46
C TRP A 127 2.72 -5.57 16.25
N THR A 128 3.60 -4.59 16.37
CA THR A 128 4.75 -4.44 15.50
C THR A 128 6.01 -4.68 16.30
N TRP A 129 6.98 -5.35 15.71
CA TRP A 129 8.28 -5.61 16.30
C TRP A 129 9.39 -5.19 15.35
N ASP A 130 10.35 -4.44 15.86
CA ASP A 130 11.60 -4.12 15.16
C ASP A 130 12.76 -4.66 15.98
N SER A 131 13.48 -5.62 15.42
CA SER A 131 14.59 -6.28 16.10
C SER A 131 15.86 -5.42 16.18
N LYS A 132 16.07 -4.50 15.22
CA LYS A 132 17.21 -3.57 15.20
C LYS A 132 17.08 -2.52 16.31
N GLU A 133 15.90 -1.93 16.43
CA GLU A 133 15.62 -0.94 17.48
C GLU A 133 15.22 -1.57 18.82
N ARG A 134 14.96 -2.90 18.83
CA ARG A 134 14.42 -3.64 19.97
C ARG A 134 13.14 -3.00 20.53
N THR A 135 12.29 -2.50 19.65
CA THR A 135 11.05 -1.80 19.99
C THR A 135 9.85 -2.64 19.55
N ALA A 136 8.92 -2.86 20.47
CA ALA A 136 7.62 -3.46 20.20
C ALA A 136 6.54 -2.40 20.42
N THR A 137 5.61 -2.26 19.46
CA THR A 137 4.44 -1.40 19.64
C THR A 137 3.19 -2.26 19.67
N HIS A 138 2.40 -2.12 20.72
CA HIS A 138 1.09 -2.74 20.88
C HIS A 138 -0.01 -1.73 20.55
N VAL A 139 -0.92 -2.12 19.67
CA VAL A 139 -2.08 -1.33 19.30
C VAL A 139 -3.33 -2.16 19.52
N THR A 140 -4.27 -1.66 20.32
CA THR A 140 -5.60 -2.27 20.47
C THR A 140 -6.57 -1.60 19.50
N LEU A 141 -7.11 -2.40 18.56
CA LEU A 141 -8.10 -1.93 17.60
C LEU A 141 -9.50 -1.87 18.21
N PRO A 142 -10.37 -0.99 17.71
CA PRO A 142 -11.80 -1.02 18.05
C PRO A 142 -12.37 -2.40 17.76
N LYS A 143 -13.26 -2.87 18.62
CA LYS A 143 -14.10 -4.04 18.27
C LYS A 143 -15.00 -3.59 17.12
N GLU A 144 -14.78 -4.16 15.95
CA GLU A 144 -15.68 -3.95 14.83
C GLU A 144 -17.09 -4.36 15.30
N ALA A 145 -17.98 -3.40 15.36
CA ALA A 145 -19.39 -3.71 15.54
C ALA A 145 -19.79 -4.50 14.28
N ALA A 146 -20.03 -5.79 14.47
CA ALA A 146 -20.65 -6.64 13.47
C ALA A 146 -22.11 -6.15 13.32
N THR A 147 -22.30 -5.07 12.61
CA THR A 147 -23.61 -4.63 12.15
C THR A 147 -23.79 -5.19 10.74
N PRO A 148 -24.73 -6.13 10.55
CA PRO A 148 -25.20 -6.47 9.20
C PRO A 148 -25.77 -5.16 8.62
N GLN A 149 -25.18 -4.65 7.55
CA GLN A 149 -25.82 -3.60 6.77
C GLN A 149 -26.97 -4.26 6.00
N ASP A 150 -28.19 -3.92 6.37
CA ASP A 150 -29.39 -4.23 5.58
C ASP A 150 -29.22 -3.58 4.19
N GLY A 151 -29.16 -4.42 3.16
CA GLY A 151 -28.91 -4.01 1.78
C GLY A 151 -27.62 -4.60 1.22
N ALA A 152 -27.39 -5.91 1.44
CA ALA A 152 -26.20 -6.63 1.04
C ALA A 152 -25.96 -6.55 -0.47
N THR A 153 -25.08 -5.66 -0.88
CA THR A 153 -24.44 -5.66 -2.20
C THR A 153 -23.54 -6.92 -2.24
N THR A 154 -23.75 -7.81 -3.21
CA THR A 154 -22.93 -9.02 -3.31
C THR A 154 -21.48 -8.68 -3.70
N PRO A 155 -20.50 -9.55 -3.38
CA PRO A 155 -19.12 -9.38 -3.86
C PRO A 155 -19.05 -9.20 -5.38
N ALA A 156 -19.90 -9.89 -6.13
CA ALA A 156 -20.02 -9.76 -7.57
C ALA A 156 -20.52 -8.37 -8.00
N ASP A 157 -21.46 -7.76 -7.26
CA ASP A 157 -21.95 -6.41 -7.53
C ASP A 157 -20.88 -5.37 -7.24
N ILE A 158 -20.13 -5.53 -6.15
CA ILE A 158 -18.99 -4.65 -5.78
C ILE A 158 -17.90 -4.74 -6.85
N ALA A 159 -17.54 -5.94 -7.27
CA ALA A 159 -16.55 -6.15 -8.31
C ALA A 159 -17.00 -5.58 -9.65
N LYS A 160 -18.28 -5.76 -10.01
CA LYS A 160 -18.85 -5.17 -11.21
C LYS A 160 -18.80 -3.64 -11.13
N GLN A 161 -19.19 -3.04 -10.02
CA GLN A 161 -19.10 -1.59 -9.82
C GLN A 161 -17.66 -1.09 -9.91
N ALA A 162 -16.68 -1.82 -9.32
CA ALA A 162 -15.27 -1.49 -9.42
C ALA A 162 -14.79 -1.53 -10.89
N VAL A 163 -15.12 -2.58 -11.64
CA VAL A 163 -14.78 -2.68 -13.07
C VAL A 163 -15.45 -1.57 -13.87
N ASP A 164 -16.73 -1.29 -13.61
CA ASP A 164 -17.46 -0.23 -14.29
C ASP A 164 -16.85 1.17 -13.98
N ALA A 165 -16.39 1.39 -12.75
CA ALA A 165 -15.73 2.63 -12.33
C ALA A 165 -14.39 2.87 -13.01
N ILE A 166 -13.59 1.82 -13.22
CA ILE A 166 -12.26 1.94 -13.86
C ILE A 166 -12.33 1.90 -15.39
N THR A 167 -13.36 1.27 -15.97
CA THR A 167 -13.51 1.07 -17.43
C THR A 167 -13.46 2.36 -18.25
N PRO A 168 -13.98 3.52 -17.80
CA PRO A 168 -13.85 4.77 -18.56
C PRO A 168 -12.39 5.17 -18.83
N SER A 169 -11.48 4.92 -17.88
CA SER A 169 -10.07 5.28 -17.96
C SER A 169 -9.13 4.12 -18.27
N THR A 170 -9.64 2.87 -18.28
CA THR A 170 -8.85 1.64 -18.31
C THR A 170 -9.45 0.63 -19.29
N THR A 171 -8.59 -0.04 -20.04
CA THR A 171 -8.96 -1.25 -20.78
C THR A 171 -8.67 -2.45 -19.88
N VAL A 172 -9.67 -3.26 -19.61
CA VAL A 172 -9.56 -4.50 -18.83
C VAL A 172 -9.52 -5.68 -19.80
N SER A 173 -8.47 -6.52 -19.71
CA SER A 173 -8.35 -7.71 -20.57
C SER A 173 -9.33 -8.80 -20.18
N LYS A 174 -9.54 -9.75 -21.09
CA LYS A 174 -10.09 -11.06 -20.69
C LYS A 174 -9.08 -11.76 -19.79
N PRO A 175 -9.55 -12.55 -18.80
CA PRO A 175 -8.66 -13.37 -18.00
C PRO A 175 -7.89 -14.37 -18.85
N THR A 176 -6.63 -14.60 -18.49
CA THR A 176 -5.77 -15.61 -19.10
C THR A 176 -5.22 -16.52 -18.01
N GLU A 177 -5.01 -17.80 -18.33
CA GLU A 177 -4.43 -18.75 -17.38
C GLU A 177 -2.93 -18.51 -17.22
N VAL A 178 -2.48 -18.47 -15.96
CA VAL A 178 -1.07 -18.39 -15.58
C VAL A 178 -0.81 -19.29 -14.37
N ARG A 179 0.47 -19.51 -14.05
CA ARG A 179 0.85 -20.26 -12.86
C ARG A 179 1.73 -19.41 -11.96
N VAL A 180 1.41 -19.35 -10.65
CA VAL A 180 2.15 -18.56 -9.64
C VAL A 180 2.37 -19.42 -8.40
N ALA A 181 3.61 -19.53 -7.93
CA ALA A 181 3.97 -20.32 -6.75
C ALA A 181 3.45 -21.78 -6.76
N GLY A 182 3.28 -22.38 -7.96
CA GLY A 182 2.76 -23.73 -8.12
C GLY A 182 1.22 -23.83 -8.23
N HIS A 183 0.49 -22.71 -8.12
CA HIS A 183 -0.96 -22.65 -8.19
C HIS A 183 -1.44 -22.10 -9.54
N ASP A 184 -2.54 -22.63 -10.04
CA ASP A 184 -3.17 -22.14 -11.26
C ASP A 184 -3.96 -20.87 -10.95
N ALA A 185 -3.78 -19.83 -11.76
CA ALA A 185 -4.34 -18.50 -11.51
C ALA A 185 -4.94 -17.90 -12.79
N TRP A 186 -5.93 -17.04 -12.61
CA TRP A 186 -6.43 -16.12 -13.63
C TRP A 186 -5.65 -14.82 -13.59
N GLN A 187 -5.03 -14.44 -14.69
CA GLN A 187 -4.41 -13.13 -14.84
C GLN A 187 -5.31 -12.18 -15.61
N ILE A 188 -5.56 -11.01 -15.03
CA ILE A 188 -6.18 -9.86 -15.68
C ILE A 188 -5.15 -8.76 -15.88
N THR A 189 -5.25 -8.04 -16.99
CA THR A 189 -4.39 -6.90 -17.32
C THR A 189 -5.23 -5.64 -17.44
N LEU A 190 -4.83 -4.61 -16.71
CA LEU A 190 -5.40 -3.28 -16.73
C LEU A 190 -4.48 -2.36 -17.51
N THR A 191 -4.95 -1.78 -18.60
CA THR A 191 -4.17 -0.87 -19.44
C THR A 191 -4.79 0.52 -19.41
N PRO A 192 -4.08 1.56 -18.93
CA PRO A 192 -4.54 2.95 -19.01
C PRO A 192 -4.87 3.36 -20.45
N LYS A 193 -6.04 3.98 -20.67
CA LYS A 193 -6.39 4.57 -21.97
C LYS A 193 -5.70 5.91 -22.20
N ALA A 194 -5.35 6.61 -21.10
CA ALA A 194 -4.67 7.89 -21.17
C ALA A 194 -3.21 7.72 -21.58
N SER A 195 -2.76 8.47 -22.59
CA SER A 195 -1.36 8.49 -23.01
C SER A 195 -0.43 9.23 -22.03
N GLY A 196 -0.99 10.16 -21.25
CA GLY A 196 -0.25 11.05 -20.36
C GLY A 196 0.14 10.47 -18.99
N THR A 197 -0.09 9.17 -18.73
CA THR A 197 0.39 8.51 -17.49
C THR A 197 1.72 7.80 -17.73
N LEU A 198 2.50 7.64 -16.67
CA LEU A 198 3.74 6.84 -16.65
C LEU A 198 3.46 5.33 -16.56
N VAL A 199 2.27 4.95 -16.07
CA VAL A 199 1.88 3.54 -15.95
C VAL A 199 1.63 2.94 -17.33
N GLY A 200 2.28 1.84 -17.62
CA GLY A 200 2.08 1.03 -18.81
C GLY A 200 0.91 0.06 -18.65
N THR A 201 1.09 -0.94 -17.78
CA THR A 201 0.04 -1.92 -17.46
C THR A 201 0.09 -2.30 -15.99
N VAL A 202 -1.04 -2.78 -15.46
CA VAL A 202 -1.11 -3.46 -14.17
C VAL A 202 -1.66 -4.86 -14.39
N ARG A 203 -0.93 -5.88 -13.94
CA ARG A 203 -1.32 -7.28 -14.05
C ARG A 203 -1.58 -7.87 -12.67
N LEU A 204 -2.71 -8.54 -12.51
CA LEU A 204 -3.10 -9.20 -11.29
C LEU A 204 -3.31 -10.68 -11.59
N ALA A 205 -2.63 -11.57 -10.87
CA ALA A 205 -2.84 -13.01 -10.93
C ALA A 205 -3.58 -13.45 -9.65
N ILE A 206 -4.71 -14.12 -9.83
CA ILE A 206 -5.66 -14.48 -8.78
C ILE A 206 -5.88 -15.99 -8.85
N ASP A 207 -5.71 -16.68 -7.73
CA ASP A 207 -5.87 -18.14 -7.62
C ASP A 207 -7.25 -18.59 -8.11
N GLN A 208 -7.27 -19.63 -8.93
CA GLN A 208 -8.52 -20.12 -9.53
C GLN A 208 -9.46 -20.81 -8.54
N GLN A 209 -8.93 -21.31 -7.43
CA GLN A 209 -9.70 -22.08 -6.46
C GLN A 209 -10.16 -21.23 -5.28
N THR A 210 -9.31 -20.32 -4.84
CA THR A 210 -9.53 -19.58 -3.58
C THR A 210 -9.81 -18.10 -3.78
N GLY A 211 -9.60 -17.55 -4.99
CA GLY A 211 -9.68 -16.11 -5.23
C GLY A 211 -8.54 -15.29 -4.60
N LEU A 212 -7.55 -15.95 -3.98
CA LEU A 212 -6.44 -15.25 -3.35
C LEU A 212 -5.56 -14.54 -4.40
N PRO A 213 -5.26 -13.25 -4.26
CA PRO A 213 -4.29 -12.58 -5.10
C PRO A 213 -2.88 -13.18 -4.90
N LEU A 214 -2.32 -13.75 -5.95
CA LEU A 214 -1.02 -14.43 -5.91
C LEU A 214 0.14 -13.53 -6.37
N ARG A 215 -0.12 -12.61 -7.30
CA ARG A 215 0.89 -11.67 -7.82
C ARG A 215 0.24 -10.42 -8.37
N ALA A 216 0.84 -9.29 -8.06
CA ALA A 216 0.57 -8.00 -8.67
C ALA A 216 1.85 -7.48 -9.34
N THR A 217 1.74 -6.97 -10.57
CA THR A 217 2.84 -6.43 -11.35
C THR A 217 2.42 -5.10 -11.94
N VAL A 218 3.27 -4.08 -11.81
CA VAL A 218 3.07 -2.77 -12.44
C VAL A 218 4.22 -2.52 -13.39
N ASP A 219 3.90 -2.36 -14.66
CA ASP A 219 4.86 -2.04 -15.71
C ASP A 219 4.83 -0.53 -15.97
N ALA A 220 5.98 0.09 -16.09
CA ALA A 220 6.11 1.48 -16.49
C ALA A 220 6.19 1.61 -18.04
N LYS A 221 5.76 2.75 -18.57
CA LYS A 221 5.94 3.02 -19.99
C LYS A 221 7.42 3.22 -20.34
N GLY A 222 7.87 2.53 -21.37
CA GLY A 222 9.25 2.65 -21.87
C GLY A 222 10.29 1.88 -21.05
N GLN A 223 9.84 0.98 -20.19
CA GLN A 223 10.67 0.07 -19.42
C GLN A 223 10.29 -1.37 -19.78
N ASP A 224 11.29 -2.25 -19.97
CA ASP A 224 11.07 -3.65 -20.36
C ASP A 224 10.77 -4.52 -19.12
N ASP A 225 11.46 -4.25 -18.02
CA ASP A 225 11.24 -4.95 -16.75
C ASP A 225 10.12 -4.30 -15.92
N PRO A 226 9.42 -5.08 -15.09
CA PRO A 226 8.40 -4.52 -14.19
C PRO A 226 8.98 -3.44 -13.26
N ALA A 227 8.29 -2.30 -13.19
CA ALA A 227 8.67 -1.25 -12.25
C ALA A 227 8.44 -1.66 -10.78
N VAL A 228 7.38 -2.45 -10.54
CA VAL A 228 7.12 -3.06 -9.22
C VAL A 228 6.44 -4.41 -9.45
N GLN A 229 6.90 -5.42 -8.74
CA GLN A 229 6.22 -6.71 -8.64
C GLN A 229 6.19 -7.18 -7.18
N VAL A 230 5.03 -7.65 -6.75
CA VAL A 230 4.86 -8.35 -5.47
C VAL A 230 4.14 -9.66 -5.75
N GLY A 231 4.67 -10.77 -5.28
CA GLY A 231 4.05 -12.07 -5.52
C GLY A 231 4.55 -13.17 -4.62
N PHE A 232 3.75 -14.22 -4.49
CA PHE A 232 4.16 -15.43 -3.80
C PHE A 232 5.21 -16.17 -4.62
N THR A 233 6.29 -16.57 -3.95
CA THR A 233 7.29 -17.52 -4.47
C THR A 233 7.04 -18.94 -3.97
N SER A 234 6.37 -19.06 -2.82
CA SER A 234 5.82 -20.31 -2.31
C SER A 234 4.53 -20.03 -1.55
N LEU A 235 3.56 -20.94 -1.63
CA LEU A 235 2.27 -20.83 -0.95
C LEU A 235 1.79 -22.23 -0.58
N SER A 236 1.21 -22.35 0.62
CA SER A 236 0.55 -23.56 1.11
C SER A 236 -0.74 -23.17 1.80
N TYR A 237 -1.84 -23.75 1.36
CA TYR A 237 -3.15 -23.58 1.98
C TYR A 237 -3.29 -24.44 3.24
N GLY A 238 -4.06 -23.97 4.20
CA GLY A 238 -4.36 -24.58 5.48
C GLY A 238 -4.00 -23.67 6.65
N ALA A 239 -4.64 -23.96 7.80
CA ALA A 239 -4.48 -23.15 9.00
C ALA A 239 -3.03 -23.19 9.51
N PRO A 240 -2.34 -22.04 9.63
CA PRO A 240 -1.04 -21.97 10.31
C PRO A 240 -1.17 -22.32 11.80
N ALA A 241 -0.07 -22.75 12.42
CA ALA A 241 -0.08 -23.05 13.84
C ALA A 241 -0.43 -21.81 14.68
N ALA A 242 -1.40 -21.94 15.60
CA ALA A 242 -1.95 -20.83 16.39
C ALA A 242 -0.86 -20.00 17.13
N ARG A 243 0.20 -20.67 17.61
CA ARG A 243 1.33 -20.00 18.30
C ARG A 243 2.05 -18.94 17.45
N LEU A 244 1.87 -18.94 16.13
CA LEU A 244 2.48 -17.95 15.24
C LEU A 244 1.86 -16.55 15.41
N PHE A 245 0.66 -16.49 15.93
CA PHE A 245 -0.08 -15.25 16.17
C PHE A 245 0.03 -14.76 17.61
N ASP A 246 0.66 -15.58 18.49
CA ASP A 246 0.96 -15.19 19.87
C ASP A 246 2.31 -14.48 19.90
N PHE A 247 2.33 -13.23 20.30
CA PHE A 247 3.56 -12.45 20.41
C PHE A 247 3.80 -11.98 21.83
N THR A 248 5.01 -12.18 22.31
CA THR A 248 5.49 -11.63 23.58
C THR A 248 6.79 -10.89 23.30
N PRO A 249 6.87 -9.60 23.64
CA PRO A 249 8.10 -8.84 23.45
C PRO A 249 9.30 -9.52 24.12
N PRO A 250 10.46 -9.63 23.45
CA PRO A 250 11.66 -10.19 24.03
C PRO A 250 12.11 -9.42 25.28
N THR A 251 12.79 -10.10 26.20
CA THR A 251 13.34 -9.47 27.41
C THR A 251 14.23 -8.29 27.06
N GLY A 252 13.96 -7.13 27.68
CA GLY A 252 14.68 -5.88 27.46
C GLY A 252 14.27 -5.14 26.19
N ALA A 253 13.17 -5.53 25.55
CA ALA A 253 12.55 -4.72 24.50
C ALA A 253 11.89 -3.48 25.09
N LYS A 254 11.94 -2.37 24.35
CA LYS A 254 11.11 -1.19 24.64
C LYS A 254 9.70 -1.47 24.16
N VAL A 255 8.72 -1.34 25.04
CA VAL A 255 7.30 -1.54 24.70
C VAL A 255 6.58 -0.20 24.68
N GLU A 256 5.92 0.09 23.58
CA GLU A 256 5.00 1.22 23.43
C GLU A 256 3.57 0.70 23.27
N THR A 257 2.61 1.30 23.94
CA THR A 257 1.19 0.91 23.83
C THR A 257 0.36 2.07 23.33
N LYS A 258 -0.52 1.81 22.36
CA LYS A 258 -1.50 2.75 21.82
C LYS A 258 -2.86 2.09 21.85
N ASP A 259 -3.81 2.69 22.56
CA ASP A 259 -5.19 2.22 22.60
C ASP A 259 -6.03 3.04 21.62
N LEU A 260 -6.59 2.38 20.63
CA LEU A 260 -7.49 2.95 19.64
C LEU A 260 -8.91 2.38 19.77
N SER A 261 -9.21 1.64 20.84
CA SER A 261 -10.50 0.99 21.05
C SER A 261 -11.70 1.94 20.98
N ASP A 262 -11.51 3.20 21.37
CA ASP A 262 -12.54 4.25 21.37
C ASP A 262 -12.52 5.16 20.14
N ALA A 263 -11.57 4.98 19.21
CA ALA A 263 -11.42 5.87 18.05
C ALA A 263 -12.63 5.86 17.10
N GLY A 264 -13.44 4.80 17.14
CA GLY A 264 -14.67 4.68 16.33
C GLY A 264 -15.91 5.37 16.94
N SER A 265 -15.91 5.72 18.22
CA SER A 265 -17.09 6.27 18.90
C SER A 265 -17.27 7.78 18.70
N HIS A 266 -16.24 8.50 18.28
CA HIS A 266 -16.27 9.95 18.09
C HIS A 266 -16.69 10.41 16.67
N ALA A 267 -16.98 9.47 15.75
CA ALA A 267 -17.42 9.82 14.40
C ALA A 267 -18.94 10.01 14.24
N LYS A 268 -19.74 9.81 15.31
CA LYS A 268 -21.20 9.98 15.32
C LYS A 268 -21.67 10.76 16.55
N GLY A 269 -21.34 12.03 16.64
CA GLY A 269 -21.90 12.89 17.67
C GLY A 269 -21.18 14.23 17.71
N ASP A 270 -21.99 15.28 17.50
CA ASP A 270 -21.70 16.71 17.70
C ASP A 270 -21.15 17.49 16.51
N ALA A 271 -22.04 17.71 15.57
CA ALA A 271 -22.10 19.00 14.87
C ALA A 271 -22.87 19.99 15.76
N ASP A 272 -22.32 20.39 16.91
CA ASP A 272 -22.59 21.72 17.51
C ASP A 272 -21.73 21.94 18.76
N HIS A 273 -21.16 23.17 18.83
CA HIS A 273 -20.53 23.82 19.98
C HIS A 273 -19.14 23.34 20.47
N HIS A 274 -18.11 24.01 20.09
CA HIS A 274 -17.26 24.93 20.80
C HIS A 274 -15.94 25.14 20.05
N ARG A 275 -15.85 26.33 19.41
CA ARG A 275 -14.54 26.92 19.09
C ARG A 275 -13.86 27.24 20.41
N THR A 276 -12.84 26.49 20.77
CA THR A 276 -11.80 26.94 21.66
C THR A 276 -10.46 26.81 20.93
N ASP A 277 -9.87 27.95 20.79
CA ASP A 277 -8.55 28.32 20.31
C ASP A 277 -7.49 27.34 20.79
N GLY A 278 -6.81 26.69 19.85
CA GLY A 278 -5.73 25.74 20.09
C GLY A 278 -5.15 25.29 18.74
N SER A 279 -4.30 26.12 18.16
CA SER A 279 -3.40 25.93 17.03
C SER A 279 -3.07 24.43 16.73
N ARG A 280 -3.99 23.72 16.09
CA ARG A 280 -3.67 22.65 15.16
C ARG A 280 -3.56 23.32 13.80
N ALA A 281 -2.37 23.28 13.20
CA ALA A 281 -2.26 23.50 11.78
C ALA A 281 -3.30 22.60 11.13
N ALA A 282 -4.38 23.20 10.62
CA ALA A 282 -5.39 22.50 9.85
C ALA A 282 -4.62 21.84 8.70
N GLY A 283 -4.51 20.51 8.72
CA GLY A 283 -3.95 19.77 7.61
C GLY A 283 -4.77 20.15 6.39
N ALA A 284 -4.20 20.96 5.53
CA ALA A 284 -4.87 21.38 4.32
C ALA A 284 -5.16 20.12 3.51
N GLU A 285 -6.43 19.90 3.20
CA GLU A 285 -6.85 18.73 2.44
C GLU A 285 -6.22 18.78 1.04
N PRO A 286 -5.70 17.64 0.52
CA PRO A 286 -5.17 17.60 -0.82
C PRO A 286 -6.28 17.90 -1.84
N THR A 287 -5.97 18.69 -2.85
CA THR A 287 -6.85 18.87 -4.01
C THR A 287 -6.45 17.88 -5.10
N PHE A 288 -7.43 17.41 -5.87
CA PHE A 288 -7.21 16.45 -6.95
C PHE A 288 -7.64 17.04 -8.27
N THR A 289 -6.74 17.05 -9.25
CA THR A 289 -7.01 17.47 -10.64
C THR A 289 -6.76 16.32 -11.60
N GLY A 290 -7.39 16.34 -12.78
CA GLY A 290 -7.30 15.23 -13.74
C GLY A 290 -8.32 14.13 -13.49
N LYS A 291 -8.16 13.00 -14.20
CA LYS A 291 -9.07 11.83 -14.11
C LYS A 291 -8.31 10.52 -14.25
N GLY A 292 -8.70 9.52 -13.45
CA GLY A 292 -8.15 8.17 -13.51
C GLY A 292 -6.62 8.15 -13.35
N TRP A 293 -5.92 7.55 -14.29
CA TRP A 293 -4.46 7.38 -14.23
C TRP A 293 -3.65 8.68 -14.39
N SER A 294 -4.30 9.78 -14.76
CA SER A 294 -3.66 11.10 -14.88
C SER A 294 -4.07 12.05 -13.75
N THR A 295 -4.59 11.51 -12.66
CA THR A 295 -4.90 12.31 -11.47
C THR A 295 -3.62 12.84 -10.84
N ILE A 296 -3.63 14.12 -10.51
CA ILE A 296 -2.57 14.84 -9.80
C ILE A 296 -3.15 15.25 -8.46
N ALA A 297 -2.47 14.86 -7.39
CA ALA A 297 -2.72 15.34 -6.05
C ALA A 297 -1.87 16.57 -5.79
N GLU A 298 -2.47 17.62 -5.25
CA GLU A 298 -1.79 18.84 -4.85
C GLU A 298 -2.00 19.09 -3.36
N LEU A 299 -0.90 19.23 -2.63
CA LEU A 299 -0.85 19.66 -1.25
C LEU A 299 -0.52 21.16 -1.23
N PRO A 300 -1.32 21.98 -0.51
CA PRO A 300 -1.06 23.42 -0.45
C PRO A 300 0.26 23.75 0.26
N ALA A 301 0.74 24.97 0.03
CA ALA A 301 1.96 25.50 0.63
C ALA A 301 1.92 25.40 2.17
N GLY A 302 3.05 25.05 2.78
CA GLY A 302 3.19 24.89 4.22
C GLY A 302 2.72 23.54 4.77
N THR A 303 2.19 22.63 3.93
CA THR A 303 1.84 21.26 4.35
C THR A 303 3.10 20.43 4.62
N VAL A 304 4.17 20.66 3.85
CA VAL A 304 5.48 20.05 4.06
C VAL A 304 6.42 21.15 4.56
N ASP A 305 6.76 21.06 5.84
CA ASP A 305 7.75 21.99 6.42
C ASP A 305 9.15 21.52 6.02
N GLN A 306 9.72 22.18 5.00
CA GLN A 306 11.07 21.90 4.53
C GLN A 306 12.13 22.19 5.60
N SER A 307 11.86 23.09 6.53
CA SER A 307 12.80 23.42 7.61
C SER A 307 12.84 22.32 8.70
N SER A 308 11.81 21.48 8.75
CA SER A 308 11.76 20.30 9.64
C SER A 308 12.47 19.08 9.06
N LEU A 309 12.77 19.09 7.76
CA LEU A 309 13.63 18.11 7.11
C LEU A 309 15.06 18.42 7.54
N GLY A 310 15.68 17.59 8.36
CA GLY A 310 17.08 17.78 8.77
C GLY A 310 18.02 17.91 7.56
N ASP A 311 19.23 18.35 7.78
CA ASP A 311 20.24 18.61 6.73
C ASP A 311 20.46 17.39 5.80
N GLU A 312 20.35 16.19 6.33
CA GLU A 312 20.50 14.93 5.59
C GLU A 312 19.37 14.68 4.60
N ALA A 313 18.11 14.87 5.03
CA ALA A 313 16.95 14.74 4.15
C ALA A 313 16.92 15.83 3.07
N SER A 314 17.36 17.03 3.42
CA SER A 314 17.53 18.14 2.48
C SER A 314 18.63 17.85 1.45
N GLY A 315 19.73 17.23 1.86
CA GLY A 315 20.80 16.76 0.98
C GLY A 315 20.34 15.69 -0.01
N LEU A 316 19.56 14.71 0.45
CA LEU A 316 18.96 13.67 -0.39
C LEU A 316 17.98 14.26 -1.41
N LEU A 317 17.07 15.12 -0.96
CA LEU A 317 16.18 15.84 -1.86
C LEU A 317 16.98 16.60 -2.92
N GLY A 318 18.12 17.20 -2.53
CA GLY A 318 19.03 17.87 -3.43
C GLY A 318 19.61 16.95 -4.51
N GLN A 319 19.95 15.71 -4.17
CA GLN A 319 20.51 14.72 -5.09
C GLN A 319 19.45 14.05 -5.98
N LEU A 320 18.27 13.78 -5.45
CA LEU A 320 17.19 13.10 -6.16
C LEU A 320 16.39 14.05 -7.05
N THR A 321 16.30 15.34 -6.71
CA THR A 321 15.48 16.30 -7.46
C THR A 321 16.31 17.06 -8.48
N LYS A 322 15.66 17.38 -9.62
CA LYS A 322 16.19 18.28 -10.66
C LYS A 322 15.45 19.61 -10.60
N SER A 323 16.15 20.72 -10.86
CA SER A 323 15.51 22.02 -11.02
C SER A 323 14.68 22.03 -12.31
N VAL A 324 13.45 22.52 -12.20
CA VAL A 324 12.50 22.71 -13.30
C VAL A 324 11.89 24.11 -13.18
N ASP A 325 11.13 24.54 -14.18
CA ASP A 325 10.44 25.83 -14.16
C ASP A 325 9.54 25.96 -12.91
N GLY A 326 9.82 26.92 -12.03
CA GLY A 326 9.06 27.22 -10.81
C GLY A 326 9.26 26.25 -9.64
N GLY A 327 10.39 25.49 -9.61
CA GLY A 327 10.69 24.63 -8.47
C GLY A 327 11.63 23.45 -8.75
N ARG A 328 11.42 22.36 -8.03
CA ARG A 328 12.24 21.14 -8.13
C ARG A 328 11.35 19.91 -8.28
N ALA A 329 11.78 18.94 -9.07
CA ALA A 329 11.03 17.73 -9.28
C ALA A 329 11.89 16.46 -9.24
N VAL A 330 11.27 15.35 -8.83
CA VAL A 330 11.79 14.00 -8.99
C VAL A 330 10.79 13.20 -9.83
N GLN A 331 11.32 12.36 -10.71
CA GLN A 331 10.51 11.42 -11.48
C GLN A 331 11.11 10.04 -11.35
N THR A 332 10.29 9.11 -10.93
CA THR A 332 10.54 7.67 -11.02
C THR A 332 9.93 7.13 -12.31
N SER A 333 10.05 5.83 -12.55
CA SER A 333 9.38 5.19 -13.68
C SER A 333 7.83 5.21 -13.58
N LEU A 334 7.26 5.35 -12.36
CA LEU A 334 5.81 5.30 -12.12
C LEU A 334 5.20 6.59 -11.61
N VAL A 335 5.94 7.41 -10.89
CA VAL A 335 5.43 8.59 -10.17
C VAL A 335 6.38 9.75 -10.31
N SER A 336 5.83 10.94 -10.48
CA SER A 336 6.57 12.20 -10.36
C SER A 336 6.07 12.97 -9.14
N VAL A 337 6.99 13.70 -8.50
CA VAL A 337 6.70 14.67 -7.44
C VAL A 337 7.34 15.99 -7.83
N TYR A 338 6.59 17.06 -7.71
CA TYR A 338 7.03 18.42 -8.00
C TYR A 338 6.78 19.31 -6.78
N LEU A 339 7.85 19.93 -6.31
CA LEU A 339 7.86 20.89 -5.23
C LEU A 339 8.04 22.27 -5.86
N THR A 340 7.05 23.12 -5.74
CA THR A 340 7.03 24.47 -6.27
C THR A 340 7.81 25.42 -5.39
N ASP A 341 8.30 26.55 -5.94
CA ASP A 341 9.01 27.58 -5.19
C ASP A 341 8.12 28.27 -4.15
N ASP A 342 6.79 28.25 -4.33
CA ASP A 342 5.80 28.76 -3.36
C ASP A 342 5.43 27.72 -2.27
N GLY A 343 6.05 26.53 -2.29
CA GLY A 343 5.93 25.51 -1.25
C GLY A 343 4.77 24.55 -1.41
N ARG A 344 4.06 24.51 -2.55
CA ARG A 344 3.08 23.48 -2.87
C ARG A 344 3.80 22.19 -3.30
N VAL A 345 3.15 21.05 -3.08
CA VAL A 345 3.66 19.74 -3.53
C VAL A 345 2.62 19.09 -4.45
N LEU A 346 3.03 18.81 -5.68
CA LEU A 346 2.19 18.09 -6.64
C LEU A 346 2.77 16.69 -6.86
N ALA A 347 1.92 15.68 -6.90
CA ALA A 347 2.33 14.30 -7.15
C ALA A 347 1.32 13.58 -8.05
N GLY A 348 1.82 12.67 -8.89
CA GLY A 348 0.95 11.87 -9.75
C GLY A 348 1.72 10.85 -10.58
N ALA A 349 1.00 9.89 -11.16
CA ALA A 349 1.56 8.93 -12.08
C ALA A 349 1.69 9.51 -13.50
N VAL A 350 2.22 10.72 -13.60
CA VAL A 350 2.35 11.52 -14.83
C VAL A 350 3.76 12.08 -14.96
N PRO A 351 4.23 12.42 -16.16
CA PRO A 351 5.51 13.10 -16.33
C PRO A 351 5.58 14.44 -15.57
N VAL A 352 6.79 14.83 -15.16
CA VAL A 352 7.03 16.13 -14.48
C VAL A 352 6.45 17.31 -15.26
N SER A 353 6.50 17.29 -16.60
CA SER A 353 5.92 18.33 -17.43
C SER A 353 4.43 18.57 -17.20
N ALA A 354 3.68 17.50 -16.88
CA ALA A 354 2.26 17.60 -16.56
C ALA A 354 2.04 18.22 -15.17
N LEU A 355 2.90 17.93 -14.18
CA LEU A 355 2.86 18.57 -12.86
C LEU A 355 3.16 20.06 -12.94
N VAL A 356 4.21 20.44 -13.69
CA VAL A 356 4.56 21.85 -13.94
C VAL A 356 3.44 22.60 -14.64
N ALA A 357 2.75 21.94 -15.58
CA ALA A 357 1.59 22.55 -16.26
C ALA A 357 0.39 22.72 -15.33
N ALA A 358 0.15 21.78 -14.41
CA ALA A 358 -0.95 21.84 -13.45
C ALA A 358 -0.73 22.89 -12.34
N ALA A 359 0.52 23.25 -12.06
CA ALA A 359 0.88 24.24 -11.02
C ALA A 359 0.71 25.71 -11.50
N LYS A 360 0.55 25.94 -12.81
CA LYS A 360 0.35 27.26 -13.41
C LYS A 360 -1.09 27.72 -13.31
#